data_3a4f186510c7f078248c5aa8f4b9ddce
#
_entry.id   3a4f186510c7f078248c5aa8f4b9ddce
#
_cell.length_a   1.000
_cell.length_b   1.000
_cell.length_c   1.000
_cell.angle_alpha   90.00
_cell.angle_beta   90.00
_cell.angle_gamma   90.00
#
_symmetry.space_group_name_H-M   'P 1'
#
loop_
_entity.id
_entity.type
_entity.pdbx_description
1 polymer ?
#
loop_
_entity_poly.entity_id
_entity_poly.type
_entity_poly.pdbx_seq_one_letter_code
_entity_poly.pdbx_strand_id
1 'polypeptide(L)'
;AFSGCKARTKEQLKKWVDFANQHHSLILFDSAYEAFVVEDDIPKSIYEIEGAKTCAIELRSFSKTAGFTGMRCGYTVVPKELVFNGTSLNPLWARRQATKFNGVSYITQRAAEAIYTEEGQKQIKETLAYYQKNARVIYDGLCDAGFECYGGVNSPYVWLKVPEGYTSWEFFDELLEKCQVVGTPGSGFGPAGEGYFRLTSFRNDEKTVEAIERIKKAYKK
;
A
#
# COMPACT_ATOMS: atom_id res chain seq x y z
N ALA A 1 -0.87 -12.00 4.70
CA ALA A 1 -1.73 -10.81 4.68
C ALA A 1 -1.76 -10.27 3.25
N PHE A 2 -2.92 -10.13 2.65
CA PHE A 2 -3.06 -9.48 1.35
C PHE A 2 -2.66 -8.01 1.50
N SER A 3 -1.44 -7.66 1.12
CA SER A 3 -0.99 -6.28 1.20
C SER A 3 -1.84 -5.41 0.28
N GLY A 4 -2.55 -4.46 0.85
CA GLY A 4 -3.31 -3.46 0.11
C GLY A 4 -4.78 -3.75 -0.16
N CYS A 5 -5.36 -4.89 0.27
CA CYS A 5 -6.78 -5.17 0.06
C CYS A 5 -7.72 -4.61 1.10
N LYS A 6 -7.28 -4.56 2.36
CA LYS A 6 -8.15 -4.09 3.45
C LYS A 6 -7.31 -3.36 4.49
N ALA A 7 -7.45 -2.06 4.54
CA ALA A 7 -6.92 -1.25 5.62
C ALA A 7 -7.57 -1.66 6.96
N ARG A 8 -6.88 -1.42 8.07
CA ARG A 8 -7.35 -1.80 9.40
C ARG A 8 -8.01 -0.61 10.08
N THR A 9 -9.17 -0.83 10.69
CA THR A 9 -9.86 0.19 11.47
C THR A 9 -9.11 0.52 12.76
N LYS A 10 -9.42 1.68 13.36
CA LYS A 10 -8.86 2.08 14.67
C LYS A 10 -9.09 1.01 15.74
N GLU A 11 -10.28 0.41 15.78
CA GLU A 11 -10.60 -0.66 16.73
C GLU A 11 -9.73 -1.91 16.53
N GLN A 12 -9.51 -2.32 15.28
CA GLN A 12 -8.67 -3.48 14.98
C GLN A 12 -7.22 -3.24 15.36
N LEU A 13 -6.68 -2.05 15.05
CA LEU A 13 -5.31 -1.69 15.43
C LEU A 13 -5.16 -1.55 16.95
N LYS A 14 -6.19 -1.07 17.65
CA LYS A 14 -6.17 -1.02 19.12
C LYS A 14 -5.97 -2.40 19.74
N LYS A 15 -6.68 -3.42 19.22
CA LYS A 15 -6.50 -4.81 19.68
C LYS A 15 -5.06 -5.31 19.47
N TRP A 16 -4.42 -4.91 18.37
CA TRP A 16 -3.03 -5.28 18.09
C TRP A 16 -2.05 -4.55 19.01
N VAL A 17 -2.27 -3.27 19.26
CA VAL A 17 -1.45 -2.47 20.18
C VAL A 17 -1.57 -2.99 21.61
N ASP A 18 -2.77 -3.32 22.06
CA ASP A 18 -3.00 -3.90 23.40
C ASP A 18 -2.32 -5.25 23.54
N PHE A 19 -2.47 -6.12 22.53
CA PHE A 19 -1.79 -7.41 22.50
C PHE A 19 -0.26 -7.25 22.55
N ALA A 20 0.29 -6.34 21.73
CA ALA A 20 1.74 -6.12 21.69
C ALA A 20 2.29 -5.62 23.01
N ASN A 21 1.61 -4.68 23.67
CA ASN A 21 2.00 -4.19 25.00
C ASN A 21 1.89 -5.29 26.06
N GLN A 22 0.82 -6.10 26.03
CA GLN A 22 0.62 -7.18 27.00
C GLN A 22 1.66 -8.30 26.86
N HIS A 23 2.05 -8.61 25.61
CA HIS A 23 2.95 -9.74 25.31
C HIS A 23 4.40 -9.32 25.02
N HIS A 24 4.76 -8.07 25.32
CA HIS A 24 6.10 -7.52 25.02
C HIS A 24 6.54 -7.78 23.58
N SER A 25 5.61 -7.59 22.63
CA SER A 25 5.86 -7.76 21.20
C SER A 25 6.05 -6.40 20.52
N LEU A 26 6.73 -6.40 19.37
CA LEU A 26 6.97 -5.20 18.59
C LEU A 26 6.14 -5.22 17.31
N ILE A 27 5.42 -4.13 17.03
CA ILE A 27 4.72 -3.92 15.79
C ILE A 27 5.63 -3.16 14.82
N LEU A 28 5.88 -3.73 13.63
CA LEU A 28 6.43 -3.01 12.49
C LEU A 28 5.27 -2.61 11.59
N PHE A 29 4.89 -1.34 11.62
CA PHE A 29 3.76 -0.81 10.89
C PHE A 29 4.24 -0.18 9.57
N ASP A 30 4.04 -0.91 8.47
CA ASP A 30 4.36 -0.42 7.14
C ASP A 30 3.20 0.43 6.60
N SER A 31 3.42 1.73 6.53
CA SER A 31 2.44 2.75 6.12
C SER A 31 2.83 3.41 4.78
N ALA A 32 3.36 2.62 3.84
CA ALA A 32 3.82 3.12 2.55
C ALA A 32 2.69 3.64 1.63
N TYR A 33 1.43 3.30 1.93
CA TYR A 33 0.25 3.67 1.14
C TYR A 33 -0.75 4.55 1.90
N GLU A 34 -0.36 5.15 3.01
CA GLU A 34 -1.25 5.95 3.88
C GLU A 34 -1.95 7.10 3.15
N ALA A 35 -1.29 7.67 2.13
CA ALA A 35 -1.84 8.76 1.34
C ALA A 35 -3.09 8.36 0.52
N PHE A 36 -3.28 7.07 0.26
CA PHE A 36 -4.47 6.54 -0.43
C PHE A 36 -5.66 6.30 0.50
N VAL A 37 -5.47 6.40 1.81
CA VAL A 37 -6.56 6.23 2.78
C VAL A 37 -7.51 7.42 2.70
N VAL A 38 -8.78 7.15 2.43
CA VAL A 38 -9.85 8.15 2.30
C VAL A 38 -10.97 7.98 3.32
N GLU A 39 -11.08 6.83 3.97
CA GLU A 39 -12.10 6.55 4.99
C GLU A 39 -11.61 7.02 6.36
N ASP A 40 -12.46 7.72 7.12
CA ASP A 40 -12.10 8.37 8.39
C ASP A 40 -11.83 7.41 9.55
N ASP A 41 -12.37 6.19 9.49
CA ASP A 41 -12.16 5.14 10.50
C ASP A 41 -10.85 4.36 10.29
N ILE A 42 -10.15 4.60 9.17
CA ILE A 42 -8.86 4.01 8.85
C ILE A 42 -7.74 4.98 9.23
N PRO A 43 -6.91 4.67 10.24
CA PRO A 43 -5.83 5.55 10.63
C PRO A 43 -4.69 5.55 9.60
N LYS A 44 -4.11 6.73 9.37
CA LYS A 44 -2.94 6.91 8.50
C LYS A 44 -1.64 6.65 9.24
N SER A 45 -1.68 6.63 10.57
CA SER A 45 -0.54 6.36 11.43
C SER A 45 -0.95 5.42 12.56
N ILE A 46 -0.06 4.50 12.91
CA ILE A 46 -0.25 3.65 14.10
C ILE A 46 -0.30 4.50 15.38
N TYR A 47 0.32 5.68 15.37
CA TYR A 47 0.36 6.58 16.54
C TYR A 47 -0.93 7.36 16.79
N GLU A 48 -1.94 7.21 15.94
CA GLU A 48 -3.31 7.59 16.25
C GLU A 48 -3.95 6.65 17.29
N ILE A 49 -3.32 5.51 17.55
CA ILE A 49 -3.79 4.52 18.51
C ILE A 49 -3.06 4.71 19.84
N GLU A 50 -3.82 4.91 20.91
CA GLU A 50 -3.28 5.03 22.26
C GLU A 50 -2.46 3.79 22.66
N GLY A 51 -1.27 4.01 23.21
CA GLY A 51 -0.33 2.96 23.60
C GLY A 51 0.60 2.48 22.46
N ALA A 52 0.46 2.97 21.24
CA ALA A 52 1.31 2.53 20.13
C ALA A 52 2.77 2.98 20.24
N LYS A 53 3.03 4.13 20.88
CA LYS A 53 4.41 4.64 21.05
C LYS A 53 5.31 3.74 21.89
N THR A 54 4.74 2.86 22.71
CA THR A 54 5.48 1.93 23.56
C THR A 54 5.72 0.58 22.92
N CYS A 55 5.11 0.28 21.75
CA CYS A 55 5.22 -1.03 21.12
C CYS A 55 5.33 -1.01 19.59
N ALA A 56 5.38 0.16 18.93
CA ALA A 56 5.37 0.21 17.48
C ALA A 56 6.48 1.07 16.88
N ILE A 57 7.00 0.60 15.74
CA ILE A 57 7.86 1.34 14.81
C ILE A 57 7.06 1.54 13.54
N GLU A 58 7.02 2.77 13.00
CA GLU A 58 6.32 3.09 11.77
C GLU A 58 7.28 3.31 10.61
N LEU A 59 7.01 2.69 9.49
CA LEU A 59 7.76 2.80 8.24
C LEU A 59 6.95 3.61 7.22
N ARG A 60 7.54 4.67 6.70
CA ARG A 60 6.92 5.58 5.73
C ARG A 60 7.70 5.63 4.43
N SER A 61 7.00 5.88 3.33
CA SER A 61 7.63 5.96 2.00
C SER A 61 7.02 7.09 1.16
N PHE A 62 7.87 7.87 0.52
CA PHE A 62 7.45 8.86 -0.47
C PHE A 62 7.25 8.25 -1.87
N SER A 63 7.59 6.97 -2.04
CA SER A 63 7.50 6.30 -3.34
C SER A 63 6.10 6.35 -3.96
N LYS A 64 5.05 6.21 -3.13
CA LYS A 64 3.67 6.16 -3.58
C LYS A 64 2.92 7.46 -3.31
N THR A 65 3.28 8.17 -2.24
CA THR A 65 2.69 9.46 -1.89
C THR A 65 3.02 10.54 -2.89
N ALA A 66 4.28 10.60 -3.35
CA ALA A 66 4.80 11.67 -4.18
C ALA A 66 5.53 11.21 -5.45
N GLY A 67 5.39 9.95 -5.84
CA GLY A 67 6.06 9.42 -7.03
C GLY A 67 7.58 9.24 -6.89
N PHE A 68 8.12 9.21 -5.68
CA PHE A 68 9.57 9.13 -5.41
C PHE A 68 10.15 7.72 -5.55
N THR A 69 9.52 6.84 -6.30
CA THR A 69 10.00 5.45 -6.50
C THR A 69 11.45 5.43 -6.99
N GLY A 70 11.80 6.26 -7.97
CA GLY A 70 13.17 6.37 -8.50
C GLY A 70 14.12 7.17 -7.61
N MET A 71 13.61 8.09 -6.78
CA MET A 71 14.43 8.95 -5.89
C MET A 71 14.83 8.25 -4.58
N ARG A 72 14.19 7.11 -4.24
CA ARG A 72 14.52 6.26 -3.09
C ARG A 72 14.47 7.00 -1.75
N CYS A 73 13.30 7.54 -1.38
CA CYS A 73 13.11 8.27 -0.13
C CYS A 73 12.00 7.66 0.72
N GLY A 74 12.30 7.49 1.99
CA GLY A 74 11.38 7.05 3.03
C GLY A 74 11.96 7.38 4.39
N TYR A 75 11.18 7.18 5.45
CA TYR A 75 11.65 7.39 6.81
C TYR A 75 11.02 6.40 7.78
N THR A 76 11.68 6.24 8.91
CA THR A 76 11.24 5.37 10.00
C THR A 76 11.04 6.20 11.25
N VAL A 77 9.90 6.04 11.90
CA VAL A 77 9.60 6.67 13.18
C VAL A 77 9.80 5.64 14.29
N VAL A 78 10.76 5.92 15.17
CA VAL A 78 11.03 5.13 16.38
C VAL A 78 10.80 6.04 17.59
N PRO A 79 9.70 5.89 18.33
CA PRO A 79 9.40 6.74 19.48
C PRO A 79 10.48 6.64 20.59
N LYS A 80 10.66 7.73 21.34
CA LYS A 80 11.57 7.74 22.49
C LYS A 80 11.05 6.87 23.62
N GLU A 81 9.73 6.72 23.68
CA GLU A 81 9.01 5.90 24.66
C GLU A 81 9.17 4.39 24.40
N LEU A 82 9.67 4.00 23.23
CA LEU A 82 9.81 2.60 22.85
C LEU A 82 11.02 1.97 23.54
N VAL A 83 10.74 1.24 24.63
CA VAL A 83 11.72 0.46 25.39
C VAL A 83 11.40 -1.03 25.20
N PHE A 84 12.35 -1.79 24.71
CA PHE A 84 12.22 -3.22 24.48
C PHE A 84 13.31 -3.98 25.23
N ASN A 85 12.94 -4.93 26.09
CA ASN A 85 13.84 -5.66 26.97
C ASN A 85 14.78 -4.74 27.78
N GLY A 86 14.23 -3.67 28.35
CA GLY A 86 14.99 -2.71 29.15
C GLY A 86 15.88 -1.75 28.35
N THR A 87 15.84 -1.82 27.02
CA THR A 87 16.68 -1.00 26.13
C THR A 87 15.84 -0.05 25.31
N SER A 88 16.16 1.25 25.31
CA SER A 88 15.52 2.23 24.43
C SER A 88 15.95 2.00 22.97
N LEU A 89 15.00 1.82 22.07
CA LEU A 89 15.28 1.55 20.65
C LEU A 89 15.59 2.82 19.86
N ASN A 90 15.10 3.98 20.27
CA ASN A 90 15.32 5.23 19.54
C ASN A 90 16.83 5.59 19.38
N PRO A 91 17.65 5.64 20.44
CA PRO A 91 19.09 5.95 20.29
C PRO A 91 19.84 4.87 19.51
N LEU A 92 19.45 3.60 19.63
CA LEU A 92 20.05 2.51 18.84
C LEU A 92 19.78 2.69 17.35
N TRP A 93 18.54 3.01 17.01
CA TRP A 93 18.15 3.28 15.62
C TRP A 93 18.88 4.52 15.07
N ALA A 94 18.92 5.60 15.83
CA ALA A 94 19.63 6.82 15.43
C ALA A 94 21.12 6.55 15.16
N ARG A 95 21.80 5.80 16.05
CA ARG A 95 23.18 5.39 15.85
C ARG A 95 23.37 4.53 14.61
N ARG A 96 22.51 3.50 14.43
CA ARG A 96 22.57 2.65 13.23
C ARG A 96 22.43 3.47 11.95
N GLN A 97 21.46 4.36 11.91
CA GLN A 97 21.20 5.22 10.76
C GLN A 97 22.41 6.12 10.44
N ALA A 98 22.96 6.78 11.45
CA ALA A 98 24.10 7.67 11.32
C ALA A 98 25.42 6.96 10.92
N THR A 99 25.59 5.68 11.26
CA THR A 99 26.84 4.93 11.01
C THR A 99 26.79 4.03 9.77
N LYS A 100 25.60 3.60 9.33
CA LYS A 100 25.44 2.64 8.22
C LYS A 100 25.00 3.29 6.93
N PHE A 101 24.26 4.40 6.99
CA PHE A 101 23.62 4.97 5.82
C PHE A 101 23.77 6.50 5.73
N ASN A 102 23.69 7.26 6.83
CA ASN A 102 23.69 8.73 6.94
C ASN A 102 22.44 9.44 6.36
N GLY A 103 21.61 8.76 5.60
CA GLY A 103 20.42 9.30 4.97
C GLY A 103 20.50 9.36 3.45
N VAL A 104 19.38 9.71 2.82
CA VAL A 104 19.30 9.92 1.37
C VAL A 104 20.02 11.21 0.98
N SER A 105 20.29 11.43 -0.32
CA SER A 105 20.95 12.63 -0.81
C SER A 105 20.24 13.91 -0.35
N TYR A 106 20.98 14.98 -0.11
CA TYR A 106 20.43 16.27 0.32
C TYR A 106 19.39 16.83 -0.67
N ILE A 107 19.61 16.66 -1.97
CA ILE A 107 18.67 17.07 -3.01
C ILE A 107 17.34 16.33 -2.86
N THR A 108 17.38 15.02 -2.61
CA THR A 108 16.18 14.22 -2.37
C THR A 108 15.45 14.65 -1.09
N GLN A 109 16.19 14.99 -0.02
CA GLN A 109 15.59 15.50 1.22
C GLN A 109 14.88 16.84 0.99
N ARG A 110 15.49 17.77 0.24
CA ARG A 110 14.86 19.07 -0.12
C ARG A 110 13.61 18.86 -0.98
N ALA A 111 13.65 17.93 -1.93
CA ALA A 111 12.45 17.56 -2.70
C ALA A 111 11.36 16.97 -1.82
N ALA A 112 11.71 16.12 -0.84
CA ALA A 112 10.77 15.58 0.13
C ALA A 112 10.16 16.66 1.05
N GLU A 113 10.94 17.67 1.44
CA GLU A 113 10.45 18.81 2.20
C GLU A 113 9.41 19.62 1.41
N ALA A 114 9.62 19.80 0.11
CA ALA A 114 8.69 20.52 -0.77
C ALA A 114 7.29 19.89 -0.84
N ILE A 115 7.18 18.58 -0.56
CA ILE A 115 5.90 17.85 -0.48
C ILE A 115 4.97 18.47 0.58
N TYR A 116 5.52 19.01 1.66
CA TYR A 116 4.75 19.58 2.78
C TYR A 116 4.42 21.06 2.59
N THR A 117 4.82 21.68 1.50
CA THR A 117 4.36 23.03 1.13
C THR A 117 2.91 22.97 0.66
N GLU A 118 2.23 24.10 0.65
CA GLU A 118 0.83 24.21 0.17
C GLU A 118 0.70 23.74 -1.29
N GLU A 119 1.63 24.18 -2.15
CA GLU A 119 1.68 23.75 -3.56
C GLU A 119 1.98 22.25 -3.70
N GLY A 120 2.94 21.72 -2.92
CA GLY A 120 3.24 20.29 -2.91
C GLY A 120 2.05 19.43 -2.51
N GLN A 121 1.33 19.84 -1.47
CA GLN A 121 0.11 19.15 -1.03
C GLN A 121 -1.01 19.18 -2.08
N LYS A 122 -1.15 20.29 -2.81
CA LYS A 122 -2.11 20.40 -3.91
C LYS A 122 -1.78 19.40 -5.02
N GLN A 123 -0.53 19.38 -5.50
CA GLN A 123 -0.08 18.46 -6.55
C GLN A 123 -0.23 16.99 -6.15
N ILE A 124 0.06 16.66 -4.88
CA ILE A 124 -0.13 15.30 -4.36
C ILE A 124 -1.61 14.92 -4.40
N LYS A 125 -2.52 15.77 -3.94
CA LYS A 125 -3.96 15.50 -3.97
C LYS A 125 -4.46 15.25 -5.39
N GLU A 126 -4.00 16.02 -6.37
CA GLU A 126 -4.35 15.82 -7.78
C GLU A 126 -3.85 14.47 -8.30
N THR A 127 -2.59 14.11 -8.00
CA THR A 127 -2.01 12.82 -8.38
C THR A 127 -2.71 11.64 -7.73
N LEU A 128 -3.02 11.73 -6.45
CA LEU A 128 -3.75 10.68 -5.73
C LEU A 128 -5.16 10.50 -6.28
N ALA A 129 -5.88 11.61 -6.54
CA ALA A 129 -7.22 11.57 -7.14
C ALA A 129 -7.20 10.90 -8.53
N TYR A 130 -6.17 11.15 -9.32
CA TYR A 130 -5.96 10.49 -10.61
C TYR A 130 -5.83 8.97 -10.46
N TYR A 131 -4.99 8.49 -9.54
CA TYR A 131 -4.84 7.06 -9.32
C TYR A 131 -6.07 6.41 -8.67
N GLN A 132 -6.78 7.12 -7.80
CA GLN A 132 -8.04 6.65 -7.22
C GLN A 132 -9.12 6.50 -8.28
N LYS A 133 -9.21 7.45 -9.24
CA LYS A 133 -10.09 7.33 -10.42
C LYS A 133 -9.77 6.07 -11.22
N ASN A 134 -8.49 5.82 -11.50
CA ASN A 134 -8.07 4.61 -12.21
C ASN A 134 -8.42 3.32 -11.44
N ALA A 135 -8.21 3.31 -10.11
CA ALA A 135 -8.59 2.16 -9.30
C ALA A 135 -10.09 1.86 -9.37
N ARG A 136 -10.93 2.90 -9.37
CA ARG A 136 -12.38 2.77 -9.54
C ARG A 136 -12.75 2.22 -10.91
N VAL A 137 -12.13 2.74 -11.98
CA VAL A 137 -12.34 2.21 -13.36
C VAL A 137 -12.01 0.73 -13.43
N ILE A 138 -10.89 0.32 -12.80
CA ILE A 138 -10.50 -1.10 -12.74
C ILE A 138 -11.54 -1.90 -11.96
N TYR A 139 -11.88 -1.48 -10.74
CA TYR A 139 -12.82 -2.18 -9.88
C TYR A 139 -14.19 -2.36 -10.54
N ASP A 140 -14.80 -1.25 -10.97
CA ASP A 140 -16.14 -1.25 -11.59
C ASP A 140 -16.15 -2.09 -12.86
N GLY A 141 -15.13 -1.94 -13.71
CA GLY A 141 -15.04 -2.67 -14.96
C GLY A 141 -14.83 -4.17 -14.80
N LEU A 142 -14.09 -4.61 -13.78
CA LEU A 142 -13.95 -6.02 -13.45
C LEU A 142 -15.25 -6.60 -12.87
N CYS A 143 -15.93 -5.87 -12.00
CA CYS A 143 -17.25 -6.27 -11.49
C CYS A 143 -18.26 -6.40 -12.62
N ASP A 144 -18.29 -5.45 -13.56
CA ASP A 144 -19.13 -5.50 -14.76
C ASP A 144 -18.81 -6.72 -15.66
N ALA A 145 -17.56 -7.17 -15.66
CA ALA A 145 -17.14 -8.38 -16.38
C ALA A 145 -17.47 -9.68 -15.62
N GLY A 146 -18.04 -9.59 -14.41
CA GLY A 146 -18.48 -10.72 -13.60
C GLY A 146 -17.46 -11.25 -12.61
N PHE A 147 -16.35 -10.53 -12.37
CA PHE A 147 -15.36 -10.93 -11.37
C PHE A 147 -15.76 -10.49 -9.96
N GLU A 148 -15.42 -11.30 -8.98
CA GLU A 148 -15.46 -10.93 -7.56
C GLU A 148 -14.21 -10.12 -7.22
N CYS A 149 -14.39 -8.85 -6.79
CA CYS A 149 -13.31 -7.88 -6.63
C CYS A 149 -13.18 -7.33 -5.22
N TYR A 150 -11.96 -6.92 -4.85
CA TYR A 150 -11.62 -6.38 -3.54
C TYR A 150 -10.60 -5.26 -3.65
N GLY A 151 -10.59 -4.31 -2.71
CA GLY A 151 -9.63 -3.20 -2.66
C GLY A 151 -10.04 -2.02 -3.53
N GLY A 152 -9.08 -1.19 -3.96
CA GLY A 152 -9.32 -0.05 -4.84
C GLY A 152 -9.86 1.22 -4.17
N VAL A 153 -10.20 1.19 -2.87
CA VAL A 153 -10.70 2.36 -2.11
C VAL A 153 -9.57 3.04 -1.34
N ASN A 154 -8.99 2.35 -0.36
CA ASN A 154 -7.87 2.86 0.45
C ASN A 154 -6.50 2.35 -0.06
N SER A 155 -6.43 1.97 -1.32
CA SER A 155 -5.26 1.35 -1.94
C SER A 155 -5.28 1.53 -3.46
N PRO A 156 -4.11 1.68 -4.10
CA PRO A 156 -4.02 1.72 -5.56
C PRO A 156 -4.13 0.32 -6.20
N TYR A 157 -4.41 -0.70 -5.43
CA TYR A 157 -4.49 -2.08 -5.89
C TYR A 157 -5.92 -2.60 -5.86
N VAL A 158 -6.29 -3.29 -6.92
CA VAL A 158 -7.54 -4.03 -7.04
C VAL A 158 -7.19 -5.51 -7.17
N TRP A 159 -7.77 -6.33 -6.31
CA TRP A 159 -7.68 -7.77 -6.40
C TRP A 159 -8.96 -8.33 -6.98
N LEU A 160 -8.82 -9.37 -7.75
CA LEU A 160 -9.94 -10.17 -8.22
C LEU A 160 -9.71 -11.63 -7.87
N LYS A 161 -10.80 -12.37 -7.67
CA LYS A 161 -10.79 -13.82 -7.60
C LYS A 161 -10.72 -14.35 -9.02
N VAL A 162 -9.77 -15.23 -9.30
CA VAL A 162 -9.66 -15.83 -10.64
C VAL A 162 -10.88 -16.72 -10.93
N PRO A 163 -11.27 -16.91 -12.19
CA PRO A 163 -12.38 -17.79 -12.54
C PRO A 163 -12.14 -19.22 -12.05
N GLU A 164 -13.22 -19.94 -11.82
CA GLU A 164 -13.14 -21.35 -11.40
C GLU A 164 -12.41 -22.20 -12.43
N GLY A 165 -11.52 -23.07 -11.95
CA GLY A 165 -10.69 -23.91 -12.79
C GLY A 165 -9.34 -23.33 -13.17
N TYR A 166 -9.04 -22.09 -12.79
CA TYR A 166 -7.73 -21.46 -13.02
C TYR A 166 -6.91 -21.36 -11.74
N THR A 167 -5.62 -21.62 -11.84
CA THR A 167 -4.62 -21.14 -10.89
C THR A 167 -4.29 -19.67 -11.17
N SER A 168 -3.64 -18.99 -10.21
CA SER A 168 -3.21 -17.59 -10.39
C SER A 168 -2.29 -17.39 -11.59
N TRP A 169 -1.44 -18.38 -11.91
CA TRP A 169 -0.52 -18.31 -13.05
C TRP A 169 -1.21 -18.64 -14.38
N GLU A 170 -2.08 -19.63 -14.45
CA GLU A 170 -2.86 -19.91 -15.66
C GLU A 170 -3.73 -18.70 -16.05
N PHE A 171 -4.29 -18.01 -15.06
CA PHE A 171 -5.04 -16.78 -15.32
C PHE A 171 -4.12 -15.62 -15.79
N PHE A 172 -2.87 -15.55 -15.32
CA PHE A 172 -1.89 -14.61 -15.83
C PHE A 172 -1.63 -14.82 -17.32
N ASP A 173 -1.36 -16.07 -17.72
CA ASP A 173 -1.12 -16.42 -19.12
C ASP A 173 -2.34 -16.11 -19.99
N GLU A 174 -3.52 -16.44 -19.51
CA GLU A 174 -4.77 -16.16 -20.23
C GLU A 174 -5.03 -14.66 -20.42
N LEU A 175 -4.81 -13.84 -19.37
CA LEU A 175 -4.95 -12.37 -19.49
C LEU A 175 -3.90 -11.79 -20.45
N LEU A 176 -2.69 -12.30 -20.42
CA LEU A 176 -1.64 -11.87 -21.33
C LEU A 176 -1.98 -12.20 -22.77
N GLU A 177 -2.40 -13.42 -23.08
CA GLU A 177 -2.69 -13.90 -24.43
C GLU A 177 -3.95 -13.27 -25.00
N LYS A 178 -5.05 -13.26 -24.25
CA LYS A 178 -6.36 -12.81 -24.75
C LYS A 178 -6.55 -11.29 -24.66
N CYS A 179 -6.03 -10.67 -23.59
CA CYS A 179 -6.29 -9.27 -23.29
C CYS A 179 -5.05 -8.37 -23.42
N GLN A 180 -3.85 -8.94 -23.56
CA GLN A 180 -2.57 -8.21 -23.51
C GLN A 180 -2.46 -7.34 -22.26
N VAL A 181 -2.92 -7.87 -21.14
CA VAL A 181 -2.88 -7.24 -19.83
C VAL A 181 -1.96 -8.03 -18.91
N VAL A 182 -1.04 -7.32 -18.28
CA VAL A 182 -0.11 -7.86 -17.29
C VAL A 182 -0.50 -7.37 -15.90
N GLY A 183 -0.65 -8.30 -14.97
CA GLY A 183 -0.86 -8.03 -13.56
C GLY A 183 0.00 -8.95 -12.69
N THR A 184 -0.36 -9.14 -11.44
CA THR A 184 0.44 -9.97 -10.52
C THR A 184 -0.37 -11.16 -10.04
N PRO A 185 0.05 -12.41 -10.33
CA PRO A 185 -0.57 -13.61 -9.75
C PRO A 185 -0.55 -13.55 -8.23
N GLY A 186 -1.67 -13.89 -7.61
CA GLY A 186 -1.79 -13.80 -6.15
C GLY A 186 -0.86 -14.75 -5.41
N SER A 187 -0.56 -15.92 -5.98
CA SER A 187 0.43 -16.87 -5.45
C SER A 187 1.83 -16.27 -5.27
N GLY A 188 2.18 -15.21 -6.03
CA GLY A 188 3.42 -14.45 -5.84
C GLY A 188 3.51 -13.72 -4.49
N PHE A 189 2.41 -13.63 -3.74
CA PHE A 189 2.34 -13.07 -2.38
C PHE A 189 2.27 -14.16 -1.30
N GLY A 190 2.44 -15.40 -1.67
CA GLY A 190 2.39 -16.55 -0.79
C GLY A 190 1.17 -17.46 -1.04
N PRO A 191 1.11 -18.64 -0.38
CA PRO A 191 0.08 -19.64 -0.64
C PRO A 191 -1.36 -19.15 -0.46
N ALA A 192 -1.59 -18.22 0.48
CA ALA A 192 -2.91 -17.62 0.71
C ALA A 192 -3.39 -16.72 -0.44
N GLY A 193 -2.51 -16.36 -1.38
CA GLY A 193 -2.84 -15.58 -2.57
C GLY A 193 -3.25 -16.44 -3.77
N GLU A 194 -3.13 -17.77 -3.69
CA GLU A 194 -3.56 -18.65 -4.76
C GLU A 194 -5.07 -18.49 -5.04
N GLY A 195 -5.44 -18.51 -6.32
CA GLY A 195 -6.81 -18.24 -6.75
C GLY A 195 -7.19 -16.74 -6.80
N TYR A 196 -6.22 -15.86 -6.63
CA TYR A 196 -6.40 -14.41 -6.76
C TYR A 196 -5.41 -13.80 -7.75
N PHE A 197 -5.76 -12.59 -8.22
CA PHE A 197 -4.91 -11.81 -9.12
C PHE A 197 -4.99 -10.33 -8.79
N ARG A 198 -3.85 -9.60 -8.87
CA ARG A 198 -3.79 -8.19 -8.50
C ARG A 198 -3.49 -7.30 -9.69
N LEU A 199 -4.31 -6.27 -9.88
CA LEU A 199 -4.07 -5.15 -10.79
C LEU A 199 -3.70 -3.88 -10.02
N THR A 200 -3.06 -2.93 -10.69
CA THR A 200 -2.61 -1.66 -10.12
C THR A 200 -3.13 -0.47 -10.90
N SER A 201 -3.46 0.61 -10.19
CA SER A 201 -3.91 1.86 -10.79
C SER A 201 -2.77 2.80 -11.24
N PHE A 202 -1.52 2.41 -11.08
CA PHE A 202 -0.33 3.23 -11.40
C PHE A 202 0.00 3.30 -12.90
N ARG A 203 -1.01 3.33 -13.75
CA ARG A 203 -0.87 3.51 -15.20
C ARG A 203 -1.63 4.77 -15.64
N ASN A 204 -1.40 5.24 -16.87
CA ASN A 204 -2.22 6.33 -17.40
C ASN A 204 -3.67 5.85 -17.61
N ASP A 205 -4.61 6.79 -17.54
CA ASP A 205 -6.05 6.50 -17.57
C ASP A 205 -6.51 5.91 -18.90
N GLU A 206 -6.01 6.41 -20.04
CA GLU A 206 -6.33 5.87 -21.36
C GLU A 206 -6.00 4.38 -21.45
N LYS A 207 -4.79 3.98 -21.02
CA LYS A 207 -4.36 2.58 -21.04
C LYS A 207 -5.08 1.73 -19.98
N THR A 208 -5.49 2.32 -18.90
CA THR A 208 -6.31 1.65 -17.88
C THR A 208 -7.70 1.32 -18.44
N VAL A 209 -8.36 2.29 -19.08
CA VAL A 209 -9.66 2.08 -19.73
C VAL A 209 -9.53 1.05 -20.85
N GLU A 210 -8.52 1.17 -21.71
CA GLU A 210 -8.29 0.23 -22.82
C GLU A 210 -8.12 -1.21 -22.29
N ALA A 211 -7.34 -1.42 -21.24
CA ALA A 211 -7.12 -2.74 -20.64
C ALA A 211 -8.42 -3.33 -20.09
N ILE A 212 -9.22 -2.52 -19.39
CA ILE A 212 -10.50 -2.96 -18.84
C ILE A 212 -11.51 -3.30 -19.94
N GLU A 213 -11.58 -2.52 -21.00
CA GLU A 213 -12.47 -2.84 -22.12
C GLU A 213 -12.07 -4.15 -22.84
N ARG A 214 -10.78 -4.46 -22.96
CA ARG A 214 -10.31 -5.75 -23.48
C ARG A 214 -10.73 -6.91 -22.56
N ILE A 215 -10.61 -6.75 -21.24
CA ILE A 215 -11.05 -7.76 -20.26
C ILE A 215 -12.57 -7.95 -20.36
N LYS A 216 -13.35 -6.85 -20.37
CA LYS A 216 -14.80 -6.92 -20.54
C LYS A 216 -15.20 -7.68 -21.80
N LYS A 217 -14.57 -7.38 -22.95
CA LYS A 217 -14.83 -8.06 -24.21
C LYS A 217 -14.55 -9.56 -24.15
N ALA A 218 -13.53 -9.97 -23.38
CA ALA A 218 -13.13 -11.38 -23.27
C ALA A 218 -14.00 -12.18 -22.29
N TYR A 219 -14.54 -11.55 -21.22
CA TYR A 219 -15.18 -12.25 -20.10
C TYR A 219 -16.65 -11.89 -19.87
N LYS A 220 -17.14 -10.76 -20.41
CA LYS A 220 -18.57 -10.41 -20.26
C LYS A 220 -19.41 -11.41 -21.05
N LYS A 221 -20.23 -12.16 -20.30
CA LYS A 221 -21.25 -13.07 -20.86
C LYS A 221 -22.45 -12.31 -21.37
#